data_85d7eccaec48fdb4533f1007bdc61f49
#
_entry.id   85d7eccaec48fdb4533f1007bdc61f49
#
_cell.length_a   1.000
_cell.length_b   1.000
_cell.length_c   1.000
_cell.angle_alpha   90.00
_cell.angle_beta   90.00
_cell.angle_gamma   90.00
#
_symmetry.space_group_name_H-M   'P 1'
#
loop_
_entity.id
_entity.type
_entity.pdbx_description
1 polymer ?
#
loop_
_entity_poly.entity_id
_entity_poly.type
_entity_poly.pdbx_seq_one_letter_code
_entity_poly.pdbx_strand_id
1 'polypeptide(L)'
;MPKGEDWDGFKKAMRASSIADKDLILRVLEMYSDKNKREEEIKNIAKTYKEIEEGILPDLRRSQVAVTYTVEGYTDEELMDLCKTNPEALTVEELLFSATLFEDANDQLEVYQNTARVHADDFRGHNNVGVTLMALGRMKQAEEAFNAAKSLAANNGVVNTNLGAIARQNGDTDGADNYYGKACLLYTSPSPRD
;
A
#
# COMPACT_ATOMS: atom_id res chain seq x y z
N MET A 1 -7.32 -24.55 -15.85
CA MET A 1 -8.36 -25.57 -15.59
C MET A 1 -9.63 -24.84 -15.23
N PRO A 2 -10.77 -25.14 -15.84
CA PRO A 2 -12.02 -24.55 -15.39
C PRO A 2 -12.24 -24.98 -13.94
N LYS A 3 -12.39 -24.01 -13.06
CA LYS A 3 -12.85 -24.28 -11.70
C LYS A 3 -14.28 -24.80 -11.82
N GLY A 4 -14.57 -25.88 -11.11
CA GLY A 4 -15.88 -26.52 -11.12
C GLY A 4 -17.03 -25.59 -10.78
N GLU A 5 -18.22 -26.06 -11.05
CA GLU A 5 -19.48 -25.35 -10.82
C GLU A 5 -19.59 -24.78 -9.43
N ASP A 6 -20.07 -23.54 -9.34
CA ASP A 6 -20.28 -22.81 -8.08
C ASP A 6 -21.56 -23.33 -7.37
N TRP A 7 -21.47 -24.53 -6.80
CA TRP A 7 -22.58 -25.14 -6.06
C TRP A 7 -22.99 -24.38 -4.80
N ASP A 8 -22.08 -23.65 -4.18
CA ASP A 8 -22.39 -22.85 -2.98
C ASP A 8 -23.15 -21.58 -3.37
N GLY A 9 -22.74 -20.91 -4.45
CA GLY A 9 -23.51 -19.81 -5.05
C GLY A 9 -24.90 -20.28 -5.51
N PHE A 10 -24.97 -21.46 -6.13
CA PHE A 10 -26.26 -22.04 -6.54
C PHE A 10 -27.18 -22.31 -5.35
N LYS A 11 -26.69 -22.93 -4.27
CA LYS A 11 -27.46 -23.15 -3.04
C LYS A 11 -27.99 -21.84 -2.44
N LYS A 12 -27.14 -20.80 -2.44
CA LYS A 12 -27.51 -19.48 -1.92
C LYS A 12 -28.60 -18.83 -2.77
N ALA A 13 -28.44 -18.83 -4.08
CA ALA A 13 -29.41 -18.30 -5.03
C ALA A 13 -30.76 -19.06 -4.96
N MET A 14 -30.69 -20.41 -4.89
CA MET A 14 -31.88 -21.26 -4.75
C MET A 14 -32.66 -20.96 -3.46
N ARG A 15 -31.98 -20.81 -2.33
CA ARG A 15 -32.64 -20.45 -1.06
C ARG A 15 -33.36 -19.10 -1.14
N ALA A 16 -32.80 -18.14 -1.85
CA ALA A 16 -33.35 -16.79 -2.01
C ALA A 16 -34.45 -16.73 -3.09
N SER A 17 -34.58 -17.75 -3.94
CA SER A 17 -35.55 -17.77 -5.04
C SER A 17 -36.98 -18.03 -4.57
N SER A 18 -37.95 -17.69 -5.42
CA SER A 18 -39.35 -18.01 -5.27
C SER A 18 -39.78 -19.33 -5.92
N ILE A 19 -38.82 -20.14 -6.34
CA ILE A 19 -39.07 -21.42 -7.02
C ILE A 19 -39.79 -22.39 -6.08
N ALA A 20 -40.88 -22.97 -6.55
CA ALA A 20 -41.79 -23.78 -5.72
C ALA A 20 -41.11 -25.03 -5.12
N ASP A 21 -40.28 -25.71 -5.94
CA ASP A 21 -39.62 -26.97 -5.56
C ASP A 21 -38.20 -26.78 -5.01
N LYS A 22 -37.84 -25.55 -4.57
CA LYS A 22 -36.48 -25.23 -4.10
C LYS A 22 -35.96 -26.16 -2.99
N ASP A 23 -36.84 -26.56 -2.05
CA ASP A 23 -36.46 -27.44 -0.97
C ASP A 23 -36.16 -28.87 -1.43
N LEU A 24 -36.85 -29.35 -2.48
CA LEU A 24 -36.55 -30.62 -3.10
C LEU A 24 -35.20 -30.60 -3.79
N ILE A 25 -34.88 -29.53 -4.52
CA ILE A 25 -33.60 -29.34 -5.17
C ILE A 25 -32.44 -29.24 -4.17
N LEU A 26 -32.64 -28.49 -3.09
CA LEU A 26 -31.63 -28.39 -2.03
C LEU A 26 -31.34 -29.76 -1.37
N ARG A 27 -32.37 -30.61 -1.20
CA ARG A 27 -32.17 -32.00 -0.73
C ARG A 27 -31.42 -32.85 -1.73
N VAL A 28 -31.69 -32.74 -3.01
CA VAL A 28 -30.93 -33.46 -4.06
C VAL A 28 -29.46 -33.09 -4.00
N LEU A 29 -29.14 -31.81 -3.77
CA LEU A 29 -27.76 -31.35 -3.59
C LEU A 29 -27.06 -31.94 -2.38
N GLU A 30 -27.80 -32.30 -1.33
CA GLU A 30 -27.26 -32.92 -0.12
C GLU A 30 -27.14 -34.43 -0.22
N MET A 31 -28.06 -35.07 -0.97
CA MET A 31 -28.12 -36.53 -1.12
C MET A 31 -27.02 -37.08 -2.05
N TYR A 32 -26.70 -36.37 -3.09
CA TYR A 32 -25.76 -36.84 -4.10
C TYR A 32 -24.42 -36.11 -4.01
N SER A 33 -23.34 -36.80 -3.71
CA SER A 33 -21.97 -36.25 -3.75
C SER A 33 -21.40 -36.19 -5.16
N ASP A 34 -21.90 -37.04 -6.08
CA ASP A 34 -21.50 -37.05 -7.49
C ASP A 34 -22.20 -35.91 -8.26
N LYS A 35 -21.38 -35.13 -8.98
CA LYS A 35 -21.87 -33.95 -9.74
C LYS A 35 -22.80 -34.29 -10.88
N ASN A 36 -22.51 -35.34 -11.63
CA ASN A 36 -23.28 -35.72 -12.79
C ASN A 36 -24.66 -36.23 -12.36
N LYS A 37 -24.71 -37.03 -11.30
CA LYS A 37 -25.96 -37.48 -10.72
C LYS A 37 -26.81 -36.35 -10.16
N ARG A 38 -26.19 -35.36 -9.50
CA ARG A 38 -26.92 -34.17 -9.04
C ARG A 38 -27.57 -33.43 -10.18
N GLU A 39 -26.80 -33.20 -11.27
CA GLU A 39 -27.29 -32.47 -12.44
C GLU A 39 -28.41 -33.24 -13.14
N GLU A 40 -28.30 -34.56 -13.26
CA GLU A 40 -29.32 -35.43 -13.83
C GLU A 40 -30.60 -35.40 -13.01
N GLU A 41 -30.53 -35.52 -11.71
CA GLU A 41 -31.69 -35.50 -10.81
C GLU A 41 -32.36 -34.11 -10.76
N ILE A 42 -31.59 -33.04 -10.81
CA ILE A 42 -32.16 -31.69 -10.91
C ILE A 42 -32.88 -31.51 -12.27
N LYS A 43 -32.31 -32.01 -13.37
CA LYS A 43 -32.95 -31.96 -14.68
C LYS A 43 -34.23 -32.80 -14.75
N ASN A 44 -34.32 -33.90 -13.99
CA ASN A 44 -35.50 -34.76 -13.92
C ASN A 44 -36.68 -34.08 -13.21
N ILE A 45 -36.43 -33.02 -12.43
CA ILE A 45 -37.46 -32.14 -11.87
C ILE A 45 -37.89 -31.13 -12.96
N ALA A 46 -38.51 -31.65 -14.02
CA ALA A 46 -38.64 -31.00 -15.31
C ALA A 46 -39.35 -29.63 -15.31
N LYS A 47 -40.26 -29.40 -14.37
CA LYS A 47 -41.01 -28.15 -14.32
C LYS A 47 -40.15 -27.00 -13.76
N THR A 48 -39.29 -27.32 -12.84
CA THR A 48 -38.47 -26.37 -12.08
C THR A 48 -37.12 -26.10 -12.78
N TYR A 49 -36.63 -27.06 -13.59
CA TYR A 49 -35.32 -26.89 -14.27
C TYR A 49 -35.31 -25.68 -15.20
N LYS A 50 -36.40 -25.44 -15.94
CA LYS A 50 -36.51 -24.29 -16.83
C LYS A 50 -36.44 -22.95 -16.08
N GLU A 51 -37.08 -22.86 -14.89
CA GLU A 51 -37.01 -21.66 -14.03
C GLU A 51 -35.61 -21.44 -13.48
N ILE A 52 -34.87 -22.53 -13.20
CA ILE A 52 -33.45 -22.46 -12.76
C ILE A 52 -32.56 -22.00 -13.91
N GLU A 53 -32.76 -22.56 -15.13
CA GLU A 53 -31.97 -22.25 -16.29
C GLU A 53 -32.12 -20.78 -16.72
N GLU A 54 -33.31 -20.23 -16.60
CA GLU A 54 -33.61 -18.86 -17.00
C GLU A 54 -33.33 -17.84 -15.90
N GLY A 55 -33.53 -18.20 -14.62
CA GLY A 55 -33.51 -17.27 -13.49
C GLY A 55 -32.25 -17.30 -12.61
N ILE A 56 -31.57 -18.42 -12.52
CA ILE A 56 -30.44 -18.60 -11.58
C ILE A 56 -29.12 -18.85 -12.31
N LEU A 57 -29.10 -19.73 -13.30
CA LEU A 57 -27.86 -20.11 -13.97
C LEU A 57 -27.16 -18.97 -14.71
N PRO A 58 -27.84 -17.97 -15.32
CA PRO A 58 -27.15 -16.86 -15.96
C PRO A 58 -26.27 -16.06 -15.01
N ASP A 59 -26.74 -15.81 -13.78
CA ASP A 59 -25.99 -15.05 -12.77
C ASP A 59 -24.78 -15.81 -12.21
N LEU A 60 -24.80 -17.14 -12.31
CA LEU A 60 -23.72 -18.02 -11.86
C LEU A 60 -22.71 -18.34 -12.99
N ARG A 61 -23.07 -18.07 -14.25
CA ARG A 61 -22.16 -18.20 -15.39
C ARG A 61 -21.15 -17.07 -15.41
N ARG A 62 -20.03 -17.25 -14.71
CA ARG A 62 -18.93 -16.30 -14.71
C ARG A 62 -17.63 -16.97 -15.13
N SER A 63 -16.90 -16.28 -15.99
CA SER A 63 -15.51 -16.60 -16.26
C SER A 63 -14.65 -15.89 -15.26
N GLN A 64 -13.91 -16.61 -14.43
CA GLN A 64 -12.91 -16.03 -13.56
C GLN A 64 -11.58 -15.97 -14.32
N VAL A 65 -11.17 -14.77 -14.70
CA VAL A 65 -9.85 -14.52 -15.29
C VAL A 65 -8.90 -14.18 -14.16
N ALA A 66 -7.91 -15.04 -13.92
CA ALA A 66 -6.80 -14.74 -13.04
C ALA A 66 -5.63 -14.26 -13.91
N VAL A 67 -5.21 -13.02 -13.73
CA VAL A 67 -4.00 -12.47 -14.34
C VAL A 67 -2.91 -12.57 -13.29
N THR A 68 -1.88 -13.37 -13.57
CA THR A 68 -0.66 -13.42 -12.77
C THR A 68 0.38 -12.56 -13.48
N TYR A 69 0.91 -11.57 -12.79
CA TYR A 69 2.02 -10.77 -13.28
C TYR A 69 3.14 -10.79 -12.25
N THR A 70 4.37 -10.76 -12.73
CA THR A 70 5.54 -10.57 -11.90
C THR A 70 5.91 -9.09 -12.01
N VAL A 71 6.04 -8.40 -10.88
CA VAL A 71 6.62 -7.07 -10.83
C VAL A 71 8.11 -7.30 -10.63
N GLU A 72 8.92 -7.01 -11.66
CA GLU A 72 10.37 -6.92 -11.53
C GLU A 72 10.68 -5.50 -11.09
N GLY A 73 11.31 -5.36 -9.91
CA GLY A 73 11.84 -4.09 -9.44
C GLY A 73 13.11 -3.73 -10.21
N TYR A 74 13.53 -2.47 -10.13
CA TYR A 74 14.81 -2.02 -10.67
C TYR A 74 15.97 -2.67 -9.91
N THR A 75 17.07 -2.95 -10.61
CA THR A 75 18.34 -3.32 -10.00
C THR A 75 18.99 -2.09 -9.34
N ASP A 76 19.97 -2.32 -8.45
CA ASP A 76 20.70 -1.22 -7.79
C ASP A 76 21.38 -0.30 -8.81
N GLU A 77 21.93 -0.86 -9.87
CA GLU A 77 22.58 -0.09 -10.96
C GLU A 77 21.54 0.77 -11.72
N GLU A 78 20.37 0.21 -12.03
CA GLU A 78 19.30 0.96 -12.68
C GLU A 78 18.76 2.08 -11.78
N LEU A 79 18.62 1.82 -10.47
CA LEU A 79 18.22 2.83 -9.50
C LEU A 79 19.26 3.95 -9.40
N MET A 80 20.56 3.64 -9.37
CA MET A 80 21.63 4.63 -9.34
C MET A 80 21.67 5.52 -10.60
N ASP A 81 21.30 4.99 -11.75
CA ASP A 81 21.20 5.78 -12.97
C ASP A 81 19.90 6.60 -13.01
N LEU A 82 18.76 5.96 -12.76
CA LEU A 82 17.44 6.59 -12.85
C LEU A 82 17.24 7.72 -11.84
N CYS A 83 17.77 7.58 -10.62
CA CYS A 83 17.60 8.62 -9.59
C CYS A 83 18.26 9.97 -9.98
N LYS A 84 19.21 9.96 -10.90
CA LYS A 84 19.86 11.15 -11.45
C LYS A 84 19.31 11.56 -12.81
N THR A 85 19.03 10.60 -13.69
CA THR A 85 18.66 10.86 -15.09
C THR A 85 17.15 11.03 -15.29
N ASN A 86 16.32 10.29 -14.55
CA ASN A 86 14.86 10.33 -14.66
C ASN A 86 14.18 10.04 -13.31
N PRO A 87 14.39 10.86 -12.28
CA PRO A 87 13.86 10.64 -10.94
C PRO A 87 12.31 10.61 -10.88
N GLU A 88 11.62 11.18 -11.85
CA GLU A 88 10.16 11.16 -11.96
C GLU A 88 9.59 9.76 -12.22
N ALA A 89 10.41 8.83 -12.71
CA ALA A 89 10.00 7.43 -12.93
C ALA A 89 10.00 6.61 -11.64
N LEU A 90 10.61 7.11 -10.57
CA LEU A 90 10.81 6.40 -9.31
C LEU A 90 9.81 6.86 -8.24
N THR A 91 9.40 5.92 -7.42
CA THR A 91 8.63 6.19 -6.20
C THR A 91 9.53 6.89 -5.15
N VAL A 92 8.90 7.50 -4.15
CA VAL A 92 9.66 8.12 -3.05
C VAL A 92 10.53 7.09 -2.30
N GLU A 93 10.04 5.88 -2.11
CA GLU A 93 10.78 4.79 -1.49
C GLU A 93 12.01 4.39 -2.30
N GLU A 94 11.88 4.25 -3.62
CA GLU A 94 12.99 3.93 -4.52
C GLU A 94 14.04 5.03 -4.55
N LEU A 95 13.63 6.31 -4.58
CA LEU A 95 14.56 7.44 -4.52
C LEU A 95 15.29 7.52 -3.17
N LEU A 96 14.59 7.31 -2.06
CA LEU A 96 15.22 7.30 -0.74
C LEU A 96 16.20 6.14 -0.59
N PHE A 97 15.87 4.98 -1.13
CA PHE A 97 16.76 3.82 -1.17
C PHE A 97 17.97 4.08 -2.07
N SER A 98 17.75 4.61 -3.28
CA SER A 98 18.83 4.90 -4.25
C SER A 98 19.92 5.79 -3.64
N ALA A 99 19.53 6.78 -2.82
CA ALA A 99 20.49 7.64 -2.15
C ALA A 99 21.46 6.87 -1.25
N THR A 100 21.02 5.75 -0.67
CA THR A 100 21.85 4.92 0.22
C THR A 100 22.88 4.08 -0.54
N LEU A 101 22.75 3.95 -1.85
CA LEU A 101 23.70 3.22 -2.71
C LEU A 101 24.95 4.03 -3.03
N PHE A 102 24.95 5.34 -2.77
CA PHE A 102 26.09 6.22 -2.99
C PHE A 102 26.93 6.37 -1.71
N GLU A 103 28.24 6.31 -1.85
CA GLU A 103 29.18 6.55 -0.73
C GLU A 103 29.47 8.05 -0.53
N ASP A 104 29.49 8.82 -1.63
CA ASP A 104 29.76 10.26 -1.55
C ASP A 104 28.53 11.06 -1.08
N ALA A 105 28.72 11.88 -0.08
CA ALA A 105 27.64 12.69 0.51
C ALA A 105 27.04 13.74 -0.44
N ASN A 106 27.78 14.19 -1.46
CA ASN A 106 27.23 15.10 -2.46
C ASN A 106 26.34 14.36 -3.46
N ASP A 107 26.69 13.12 -3.82
CA ASP A 107 25.83 12.27 -4.65
C ASP A 107 24.53 11.95 -3.90
N GLN A 108 24.62 11.60 -2.60
CA GLN A 108 23.43 11.40 -1.76
C GLN A 108 22.58 12.67 -1.70
N LEU A 109 23.22 13.83 -1.53
CA LEU A 109 22.52 15.12 -1.49
C LEU A 109 21.75 15.38 -2.79
N GLU A 110 22.37 15.12 -3.94
CA GLU A 110 21.71 15.27 -5.24
C GLU A 110 20.45 14.42 -5.34
N VAL A 111 20.53 13.15 -4.96
CA VAL A 111 19.37 12.24 -5.00
C VAL A 111 18.28 12.68 -4.03
N TYR A 112 18.63 13.08 -2.78
CA TYR A 112 17.64 13.60 -1.83
C TYR A 112 17.01 14.93 -2.29
N GLN A 113 17.75 15.77 -2.99
CA GLN A 113 17.20 16.98 -3.62
C GLN A 113 16.22 16.63 -4.74
N ASN A 114 16.55 15.63 -5.57
CA ASN A 114 15.62 15.11 -6.56
C ASN A 114 14.36 14.54 -5.92
N THR A 115 14.51 13.79 -4.83
CA THR A 115 13.37 13.28 -4.04
C THR A 115 12.46 14.40 -3.56
N ALA A 116 13.03 15.44 -2.95
CA ALA A 116 12.28 16.59 -2.45
C ALA A 116 11.61 17.41 -3.57
N ARG A 117 12.18 17.40 -4.78
CA ARG A 117 11.62 18.07 -5.95
C ARG A 117 10.47 17.28 -6.58
N VAL A 118 10.64 15.96 -6.75
CA VAL A 118 9.67 15.10 -7.43
C VAL A 118 8.48 14.78 -6.52
N HIS A 119 8.76 14.50 -5.25
CA HIS A 119 7.76 14.19 -4.23
C HIS A 119 7.69 15.34 -3.20
N ALA A 120 7.30 16.52 -3.70
CA ALA A 120 7.33 17.76 -2.92
C ALA A 120 6.38 17.79 -1.71
N ASP A 121 5.43 16.89 -1.64
CA ASP A 121 4.50 16.68 -0.52
C ASP A 121 5.01 15.70 0.54
N ASP A 122 6.12 15.02 0.28
CA ASP A 122 6.76 14.11 1.23
C ASP A 122 7.90 14.80 2.00
N PHE A 123 7.77 14.86 3.32
CA PHE A 123 8.77 15.52 4.17
C PHE A 123 10.13 14.83 4.20
N ARG A 124 10.20 13.53 3.88
CA ARG A 124 11.39 12.70 4.00
C ARG A 124 12.52 13.18 3.08
N GLY A 125 12.19 13.59 1.86
CA GLY A 125 13.16 14.18 0.93
C GLY A 125 13.84 15.40 1.55
N HIS A 126 13.06 16.37 1.99
CA HIS A 126 13.58 17.59 2.64
C HIS A 126 14.34 17.30 3.93
N ASN A 127 13.85 16.36 4.77
CA ASN A 127 14.54 15.95 5.98
C ASN A 127 15.93 15.37 5.68
N ASN A 128 16.03 14.48 4.69
CA ASN A 128 17.30 13.85 4.35
C ASN A 128 18.27 14.81 3.65
N VAL A 129 17.78 15.77 2.88
CA VAL A 129 18.58 16.92 2.41
C VAL A 129 19.21 17.64 3.61
N GLY A 130 18.41 17.93 4.64
CA GLY A 130 18.89 18.59 5.86
C GLY A 130 19.97 17.79 6.58
N VAL A 131 19.75 16.47 6.75
CA VAL A 131 20.72 15.59 7.42
C VAL A 131 22.05 15.55 6.66
N THR A 132 21.99 15.41 5.34
CA THR A 132 23.20 15.34 4.50
C THR A 132 23.93 16.67 4.49
N LEU A 133 23.21 17.81 4.40
CA LEU A 133 23.81 19.14 4.49
C LEU A 133 24.49 19.39 5.85
N MET A 134 23.89 18.91 6.93
CA MET A 134 24.47 18.98 8.28
C MET A 134 25.76 18.17 8.36
N ALA A 135 25.81 16.97 7.78
CA ALA A 135 27.01 16.14 7.69
C ALA A 135 28.12 16.83 6.88
N LEU A 136 27.76 17.59 5.83
CA LEU A 136 28.66 18.40 5.02
C LEU A 136 29.06 19.74 5.68
N GLY A 137 28.62 20.04 6.91
CA GLY A 137 28.89 21.28 7.62
C GLY A 137 28.13 22.51 7.09
N ARG A 138 27.14 22.32 6.22
CA ARG A 138 26.36 23.37 5.56
C ARG A 138 25.12 23.74 6.39
N MET A 139 25.35 24.19 7.64
CA MET A 139 24.31 24.32 8.68
C MET A 139 23.12 25.18 8.31
N LYS A 140 23.34 26.37 7.69
CA LYS A 140 22.23 27.26 7.30
C LYS A 140 21.29 26.61 6.29
N GLN A 141 21.86 25.91 5.31
CA GLN A 141 21.06 25.19 4.29
C GLN A 141 20.37 23.98 4.90
N ALA A 142 20.99 23.29 5.87
CA ALA A 142 20.35 22.21 6.62
C ALA A 142 19.12 22.70 7.39
N GLU A 143 19.22 23.87 8.04
CA GLU A 143 18.10 24.50 8.76
C GLU A 143 16.94 24.83 7.82
N GLU A 144 17.22 25.38 6.64
CA GLU A 144 16.22 25.66 5.61
C GLU A 144 15.50 24.38 5.16
N ALA A 145 16.24 23.31 4.91
CA ALA A 145 15.69 22.02 4.52
C ALA A 145 14.83 21.39 5.63
N PHE A 146 15.26 21.44 6.89
CA PHE A 146 14.45 20.94 8.00
C PHE A 146 13.20 21.80 8.25
N ASN A 147 13.25 23.10 8.01
CA ASN A 147 12.06 23.95 8.07
C ASN A 147 11.07 23.62 6.94
N ALA A 148 11.54 23.29 5.74
CA ALA A 148 10.69 22.77 4.68
C ALA A 148 10.03 21.44 5.08
N ALA A 149 10.80 20.50 5.63
CA ALA A 149 10.27 19.24 6.15
C ALA A 149 9.22 19.46 7.27
N LYS A 150 9.47 20.44 8.18
CA LYS A 150 8.53 20.80 9.24
C LYS A 150 7.23 21.36 8.70
N SER A 151 7.27 22.12 7.61
CA SER A 151 6.04 22.64 6.99
C SER A 151 5.10 21.54 6.51
N LEU A 152 5.65 20.39 6.10
CA LEU A 152 4.92 19.22 5.66
C LEU A 152 4.55 18.29 6.84
N ALA A 153 5.37 18.22 7.87
CA ALA A 153 5.22 17.27 8.97
C ALA A 153 5.57 17.89 10.32
N ALA A 154 4.84 18.93 10.75
CA ALA A 154 5.11 19.73 11.93
C ALA A 154 5.25 18.95 13.25
N ASN A 155 4.52 17.85 13.38
CA ASN A 155 4.52 16.98 14.55
C ASN A 155 5.40 15.73 14.38
N ASN A 156 6.18 15.63 13.31
CA ASN A 156 7.07 14.48 13.13
C ASN A 156 8.24 14.52 14.11
N GLY A 157 8.46 13.44 14.86
CA GLY A 157 9.49 13.34 15.89
C GLY A 157 10.90 13.46 15.31
N VAL A 158 11.17 12.87 14.15
CA VAL A 158 12.49 12.93 13.49
C VAL A 158 12.81 14.36 13.06
N VAL A 159 11.86 15.04 12.43
CA VAL A 159 12.04 16.45 11.99
C VAL A 159 12.28 17.36 13.19
N ASN A 160 11.49 17.20 14.27
CA ASN A 160 11.69 17.99 15.48
C ASN A 160 13.04 17.68 16.15
N THR A 161 13.49 16.42 16.16
CA THR A 161 14.83 16.07 16.69
C THR A 161 15.94 16.76 15.91
N ASN A 162 15.86 16.77 14.59
CA ASN A 162 16.86 17.39 13.72
C ASN A 162 16.88 18.92 13.88
N LEU A 163 15.72 19.57 14.00
CA LEU A 163 15.62 21.01 14.30
C LEU A 163 16.17 21.34 15.70
N GLY A 164 15.93 20.47 16.68
CA GLY A 164 16.54 20.59 18.01
C GLY A 164 18.08 20.53 17.98
N ALA A 165 18.62 19.63 17.14
CA ALA A 165 20.08 19.53 16.96
C ALA A 165 20.67 20.82 16.34
N ILE A 166 20.01 21.37 15.30
CA ILE A 166 20.42 22.65 14.69
C ILE A 166 20.34 23.82 15.70
N ALA A 167 19.21 23.94 16.41
CA ALA A 167 19.04 24.98 17.43
C ALA A 167 20.14 24.93 18.50
N ARG A 168 20.44 23.72 18.99
CA ARG A 168 21.51 23.50 19.98
C ARG A 168 22.88 23.89 19.42
N GLN A 169 23.16 23.58 18.17
CA GLN A 169 24.43 23.93 17.53
C GLN A 169 24.57 25.45 17.32
N ASN A 170 23.46 26.14 17.09
CA ASN A 170 23.39 27.58 16.98
C ASN A 170 23.42 28.28 18.36
N GLY A 171 23.45 27.53 19.48
CA GLY A 171 23.45 28.04 20.84
C GLY A 171 22.06 28.40 21.39
N ASP A 172 21.01 28.12 20.66
CA ASP A 172 19.61 28.28 21.10
C ASP A 172 19.17 27.05 21.90
N THR A 173 19.52 27.08 23.20
CA THR A 173 19.16 25.96 24.11
C THR A 173 17.68 25.86 24.37
N ASP A 174 16.98 26.99 24.51
CA ASP A 174 15.53 27.00 24.76
C ASP A 174 14.74 26.48 23.54
N GLY A 175 15.16 26.89 22.35
CA GLY A 175 14.61 26.34 21.09
C GLY A 175 14.85 24.85 20.93
N ALA A 176 16.07 24.39 21.27
CA ALA A 176 16.43 23.00 21.24
C ALA A 176 15.54 22.14 22.17
N ASP A 177 15.38 22.60 23.43
CA ASP A 177 14.55 21.89 24.43
C ASP A 177 13.07 21.85 24.00
N ASN A 178 12.56 22.92 23.39
CA ASN A 178 11.19 22.93 22.82
C ASN A 178 11.03 21.90 21.71
N TYR A 179 11.98 21.80 20.77
CA TYR A 179 11.93 20.82 19.69
C TYR A 179 12.06 19.39 20.20
N TYR A 180 12.99 19.13 21.12
CA TYR A 180 13.13 17.79 21.71
C TYR A 180 11.90 17.41 22.53
N GLY A 181 11.29 18.36 23.26
CA GLY A 181 10.02 18.14 23.96
C GLY A 181 8.90 17.68 23.02
N LYS A 182 8.77 18.31 21.85
CA LYS A 182 7.81 17.90 20.83
C LYS A 182 8.11 16.51 20.27
N ALA A 183 9.38 16.18 20.06
CA ALA A 183 9.79 14.86 19.58
C ALA A 183 9.43 13.77 20.61
N CYS A 184 9.66 14.00 21.90
CA CYS A 184 9.39 13.04 22.97
C CYS A 184 7.90 12.77 23.18
N LEU A 185 7.03 13.77 23.04
CA LEU A 185 5.59 13.62 23.26
C LEU A 185 4.94 12.60 22.31
N LEU A 186 5.52 12.36 21.13
CA LEU A 186 5.04 11.37 20.17
C LEU A 186 5.35 9.92 20.59
N TYR A 187 6.39 9.71 21.39
CA TYR A 187 6.75 8.38 21.92
C TYR A 187 6.00 8.04 23.22
N THR A 188 5.42 9.03 23.89
CA THR A 188 4.69 8.83 25.16
C THR A 188 3.17 8.79 24.97
N SER A 189 2.66 9.00 23.75
CA SER A 189 1.25 8.81 23.43
C SER A 189 0.91 7.32 23.61
N PRO A 190 -0.03 6.95 24.50
CA PRO A 190 -0.43 5.55 24.62
C PRO A 190 -0.92 5.07 23.26
N SER A 191 -0.35 3.95 22.80
CA SER A 191 -0.90 3.22 21.67
C SER A 191 -2.39 3.00 21.94
N PRO A 192 -3.30 3.31 21.01
CA PRO A 192 -4.68 2.90 21.17
C PRO A 192 -4.69 1.37 21.25
N ARG A 193 -4.75 0.86 22.46
CA ARG A 193 -5.09 -0.53 22.75
C ARG A 193 -6.59 -0.53 22.97
N ASP A 194 -7.24 -1.32 22.12
CA ASP A 194 -8.59 -1.85 22.12
C ASP A 194 -9.63 -1.01 21.36
#